data_19b3e2e7d34fe78d8eee7c2e0a695d81
#
_entry.id   19b3e2e7d34fe78d8eee7c2e0a695d81
#
_cell.length_a   1.000
_cell.length_b   1.000
_cell.length_c   1.000
_cell.angle_alpha   90.00
_cell.angle_beta   90.00
_cell.angle_gamma   90.00
#
_symmetry.space_group_name_H-M   'P 1'
#
loop_
_entity.id
_entity.type
_entity.pdbx_description
1 polymer ?
#
loop_
_entity_poly.entity_id
_entity_poly.type
_entity_poly.pdbx_seq_one_letter_code
_entity_poly.pdbx_strand_id
1 'polypeptide(L)'
;MCFNLYFLSKKEQRTSGFIHNETLIKREWTIMEGTRMAAELAIKNNICFNIAGGTHHAFLDRGEGFCLLNDQVIAAHWLLTQKRVNKILILDLDVHQGNGTAALCTNQDNIFTFSMHGKNNYPLRKEQSDIDIELEDGIKDAKYLHQLKRGIEDVMNCFQ
;
A
#
# COMPACT_ATOMS: atom_id res chain seq x y z
N MET A 1 2.41 -20.55 -4.54
CA MET A 1 1.11 -20.99 -3.95
C MET A 1 0.30 -19.72 -3.81
N CYS A 2 -0.88 -19.60 -4.44
CA CYS A 2 -1.67 -18.38 -4.33
C CYS A 2 -2.33 -18.31 -2.95
N PHE A 3 -2.35 -17.09 -2.37
CA PHE A 3 -3.05 -16.81 -1.12
C PHE A 3 -4.56 -17.08 -1.28
N ASN A 4 -5.14 -17.87 -0.38
CA ASN A 4 -6.56 -18.23 -0.43
C ASN A 4 -7.35 -17.46 0.64
N LEU A 5 -7.96 -16.37 0.24
CA LEU A 5 -8.77 -15.53 1.14
C LEU A 5 -9.96 -16.28 1.76
N TYR A 6 -10.48 -17.30 1.08
CA TYR A 6 -11.64 -18.07 1.57
C TYR A 6 -11.29 -19.11 2.64
N PHE A 7 -10.01 -19.36 2.87
CA PHE A 7 -9.55 -20.29 3.90
C PHE A 7 -8.22 -19.84 4.48
N LEU A 8 -8.24 -19.31 5.70
CA LEU A 8 -7.03 -18.96 6.45
C LEU A 8 -6.75 -20.00 7.51
N SER A 9 -5.60 -20.62 7.43
CA SER A 9 -5.08 -21.50 8.49
C SER A 9 -4.87 -20.72 9.80
N LYS A 10 -4.74 -21.40 10.92
CA LYS A 10 -4.44 -20.76 12.22
C LYS A 10 -3.14 -19.93 12.19
N LYS A 11 -2.17 -20.34 11.38
CA LYS A 11 -0.91 -19.60 11.20
C LYS A 11 -1.18 -18.29 10.44
N GLU A 12 -1.89 -18.33 9.33
CA GLU A 12 -2.24 -17.15 8.53
C GLU A 12 -3.11 -16.18 9.30
N GLN A 13 -4.08 -16.67 10.08
CA GLN A 13 -4.89 -15.83 10.97
C GLN A 13 -4.02 -15.09 12.00
N ARG A 14 -3.02 -15.75 12.59
CA ARG A 14 -2.08 -15.09 13.50
C ARG A 14 -1.19 -14.07 12.80
N THR A 15 -0.70 -14.38 11.60
CA THR A 15 0.16 -13.46 10.83
C THR A 15 -0.62 -12.25 10.34
N SER A 16 -1.84 -12.43 9.87
CA SER A 16 -2.70 -11.33 9.43
C SER A 16 -3.31 -10.54 10.58
N GLY A 17 -3.42 -11.12 11.78
CA GLY A 17 -4.10 -10.52 12.93
C GLY A 17 -5.62 -10.65 12.91
N PHE A 18 -6.18 -11.39 11.94
CA PHE A 18 -7.61 -11.55 11.78
C PHE A 18 -8.09 -12.98 12.10
N ILE A 19 -9.27 -13.07 12.70
CA ILE A 19 -10.04 -14.31 12.81
C ILE A 19 -10.86 -14.46 11.52
N HIS A 20 -10.64 -15.56 10.81
CA HIS A 20 -11.32 -15.84 9.55
C HIS A 20 -12.81 -16.05 9.73
N ASN A 21 -13.62 -15.34 8.96
CA ASN A 21 -15.08 -15.51 8.84
C ASN A 21 -15.59 -14.85 7.56
N GLU A 22 -16.82 -15.12 7.18
CA GLU A 22 -17.45 -14.56 5.97
C GLU A 22 -17.55 -13.02 5.98
N THR A 23 -17.76 -12.43 7.13
CA THR A 23 -17.84 -10.96 7.27
C THR A 23 -16.50 -10.32 6.96
N LEU A 24 -15.40 -10.92 7.40
CA LEU A 24 -14.04 -10.47 7.06
C LEU A 24 -13.83 -10.53 5.54
N ILE A 25 -14.18 -11.62 4.89
CA ILE A 25 -14.03 -11.77 3.44
C ILE A 25 -14.83 -10.68 2.69
N LYS A 26 -16.09 -10.48 3.07
CA LYS A 26 -16.93 -9.43 2.47
C LYS A 26 -16.33 -8.04 2.68
N ARG A 27 -15.81 -7.77 3.89
CA ARG A 27 -15.13 -6.52 4.22
C ARG A 27 -13.93 -6.27 3.29
N GLU A 28 -13.06 -7.25 3.13
CA GLU A 28 -11.85 -7.12 2.29
C GLU A 28 -12.19 -6.83 0.83
N TRP A 29 -13.17 -7.54 0.28
CA TRP A 29 -13.67 -7.26 -1.07
C TRP A 29 -14.26 -5.86 -1.21
N THR A 30 -15.02 -5.41 -0.21
CA THR A 30 -15.63 -4.06 -0.20
C THR A 30 -14.57 -2.97 -0.14
N ILE A 31 -13.53 -3.13 0.68
CA ILE A 31 -12.42 -2.19 0.79
C ILE A 31 -11.66 -2.09 -0.52
N MET A 32 -11.27 -3.23 -1.06
CA MET A 32 -10.53 -3.32 -2.33
C MET A 32 -11.31 -2.68 -3.48
N GLU A 33 -12.59 -3.01 -3.61
CA GLU A 33 -13.45 -2.44 -4.66
C GLU A 33 -13.66 -0.94 -4.45
N GLY A 34 -13.76 -0.48 -3.21
CA GLY A 34 -13.84 0.94 -2.88
C GLY A 34 -12.62 1.72 -3.38
N THR A 35 -11.42 1.21 -3.19
CA THR A 35 -10.17 1.84 -3.68
C THR A 35 -10.11 1.81 -5.21
N ARG A 36 -10.48 0.69 -5.85
CA ARG A 36 -10.57 0.59 -7.31
C ARG A 36 -11.56 1.61 -7.90
N MET A 37 -12.75 1.73 -7.30
CA MET A 37 -13.77 2.70 -7.73
C MET A 37 -13.29 4.14 -7.50
N ALA A 38 -12.66 4.43 -6.37
CA ALA A 38 -12.10 5.75 -6.08
C ALA A 38 -11.05 6.15 -7.12
N ALA A 39 -10.17 5.22 -7.49
CA ALA A 39 -9.17 5.45 -8.53
C ALA A 39 -9.82 5.73 -9.92
N GLU A 40 -10.86 4.99 -10.29
CA GLU A 40 -11.61 5.24 -11.53
C GLU A 40 -12.33 6.60 -11.52
N LEU A 41 -12.95 6.96 -10.40
CA LEU A 41 -13.63 8.25 -10.25
C LEU A 41 -12.64 9.43 -10.23
N ALA A 42 -11.45 9.25 -9.67
CA ALA A 42 -10.42 10.27 -9.65
C ALA A 42 -9.94 10.66 -11.05
N ILE A 43 -9.93 9.73 -12.01
CA ILE A 43 -9.61 10.04 -13.42
C ILE A 43 -10.61 11.08 -14.01
N LYS A 44 -11.87 11.01 -13.60
CA LYS A 44 -12.91 11.93 -14.10
C LYS A 44 -13.00 13.23 -13.28
N ASN A 45 -12.76 13.13 -11.97
CA ASN A 45 -13.02 14.22 -11.03
C ASN A 45 -11.75 14.81 -10.43
N ASN A 46 -10.57 14.35 -10.87
CA ASN A 46 -9.22 14.67 -10.39
C ASN A 46 -8.90 14.18 -8.97
N ILE A 47 -9.89 13.99 -8.10
CA ILE A 47 -9.71 13.53 -6.74
C ILE A 47 -10.89 12.65 -6.30
N CYS A 48 -10.60 11.60 -5.55
CA CYS A 48 -11.58 10.77 -4.86
C CYS A 48 -10.94 10.16 -3.63
N PHE A 49 -11.75 9.82 -2.62
CA PHE A 49 -11.30 9.21 -1.38
C PHE A 49 -12.02 7.87 -1.15
N ASN A 50 -11.28 6.88 -0.68
CA ASN A 50 -11.82 5.71 -0.01
C ASN A 50 -11.50 5.83 1.49
N ILE A 51 -12.52 5.85 2.36
CA ILE A 51 -12.34 6.01 3.81
C ILE A 51 -11.76 4.74 4.45
N ALA A 52 -12.00 3.58 3.83
CA ALA A 52 -11.44 2.29 4.22
C ALA A 52 -10.50 1.79 3.12
N GLY A 53 -9.24 1.65 3.41
CA GLY A 53 -8.22 1.22 2.44
C GLY A 53 -6.83 1.37 3.02
N GLY A 54 -5.80 1.34 2.17
CA GLY A 54 -4.41 1.43 2.59
C GLY A 54 -3.92 0.13 3.22
N THR A 55 -4.35 -1.01 2.70
CA THR A 55 -4.00 -2.34 3.21
C THR A 55 -2.64 -2.81 2.70
N HIS A 56 -1.62 -2.02 2.99
CA HIS A 56 -0.27 -2.01 2.40
C HIS A 56 0.67 -3.13 2.89
N HIS A 57 0.26 -3.90 3.91
CA HIS A 57 1.05 -5.04 4.41
C HIS A 57 0.70 -6.38 3.75
N ALA A 58 -0.30 -6.44 2.87
CA ALA A 58 -0.65 -7.66 2.17
C ALA A 58 0.34 -7.96 1.03
N PHE A 59 0.85 -9.20 1.01
CA PHE A 59 1.75 -9.73 0.00
C PHE A 59 1.00 -10.59 -1.04
N LEU A 60 1.72 -11.09 -2.04
CA LEU A 60 1.15 -11.96 -3.06
C LEU A 60 0.65 -13.31 -2.49
N ASP A 61 1.33 -13.80 -1.47
CA ASP A 61 1.17 -15.16 -0.94
C ASP A 61 0.66 -15.21 0.51
N ARG A 62 0.49 -14.05 1.15
CA ARG A 62 0.05 -13.97 2.55
C ARG A 62 -0.56 -12.62 2.91
N GLY A 63 -1.47 -12.65 3.86
CA GLY A 63 -1.90 -11.46 4.60
C GLY A 63 -0.98 -11.22 5.80
N GLU A 64 -0.73 -9.95 6.13
CA GLU A 64 0.13 -9.54 7.25
C GLU A 64 -0.37 -8.20 7.81
N GLY A 65 -0.12 -7.93 9.11
CA GLY A 65 -0.35 -6.61 9.70
C GLY A 65 -1.77 -6.04 9.49
N PHE A 66 -2.80 -6.83 9.70
CA PHE A 66 -4.21 -6.48 9.47
C PHE A 66 -4.56 -6.16 8.01
N CYS A 67 -3.78 -6.66 7.05
CA CYS A 67 -4.01 -6.54 5.63
C CYS A 67 -4.13 -7.93 5.00
N LEU A 68 -5.14 -8.17 4.16
CA LEU A 68 -5.35 -9.42 3.44
C LEU A 68 -5.24 -9.25 1.93
N LEU A 69 -5.76 -8.16 1.38
CA LEU A 69 -5.64 -7.77 -0.02
C LEU A 69 -4.95 -6.40 -0.06
N ASN A 70 -3.95 -6.23 -0.92
CA ASN A 70 -3.33 -4.92 -1.12
C ASN A 70 -4.17 -4.10 -2.09
N ASP A 71 -5.09 -3.33 -1.57
CA ASP A 71 -6.08 -2.58 -2.32
C ASP A 71 -5.48 -1.55 -3.28
N GLN A 72 -4.38 -0.90 -2.87
CA GLN A 72 -3.67 0.10 -3.68
C GLN A 72 -3.01 -0.55 -4.91
N VAL A 73 -2.29 -1.66 -4.70
CA VAL A 73 -1.62 -2.38 -5.78
C VAL A 73 -2.63 -3.02 -6.74
N ILE A 74 -3.74 -3.56 -6.21
CA ILE A 74 -4.83 -4.11 -7.03
C ILE A 74 -5.45 -3.01 -7.90
N ALA A 75 -5.75 -1.84 -7.33
CA ALA A 75 -6.30 -0.71 -8.07
C ALA A 75 -5.31 -0.19 -9.14
N ALA A 76 -4.00 -0.13 -8.81
CA ALA A 76 -2.96 0.26 -9.74
C ALA A 76 -2.88 -0.70 -10.94
N HIS A 77 -2.81 -2.00 -10.70
CA HIS A 77 -2.81 -2.99 -11.78
C HIS A 77 -4.08 -2.95 -12.61
N TRP A 78 -5.24 -2.72 -11.99
CA TRP A 78 -6.49 -2.58 -12.72
C TRP A 78 -6.44 -1.38 -13.69
N LEU A 79 -5.99 -0.20 -13.22
CA LEU A 79 -5.87 1.01 -14.06
C LEU A 79 -4.93 0.79 -15.24
N LEU A 80 -3.76 0.18 -15.01
CA LEU A 80 -2.78 -0.14 -16.06
C LEU A 80 -3.34 -1.13 -17.07
N THR A 81 -3.97 -2.21 -16.61
CA THR A 81 -4.58 -3.24 -17.46
C THR A 81 -5.70 -2.66 -18.34
N GLN A 82 -6.51 -1.74 -17.78
CA GLN A 82 -7.55 -1.03 -18.53
C GLN A 82 -6.98 0.12 -19.38
N LYS A 83 -5.65 0.31 -19.43
CA LYS A 83 -4.97 1.39 -20.16
C LYS A 83 -5.52 2.77 -19.84
N ARG A 84 -5.94 2.99 -18.60
CA ARG A 84 -6.46 4.28 -18.13
C ARG A 84 -5.33 5.26 -17.82
N VAL A 85 -4.18 4.74 -17.44
CA VAL A 85 -2.94 5.46 -17.14
C VAL A 85 -1.74 4.65 -17.61
N ASN A 86 -0.58 5.29 -17.76
CA ASN A 86 0.65 4.63 -18.17
C ASN A 86 1.60 4.37 -17.01
N LYS A 87 1.54 5.22 -15.98
CA LYS A 87 2.37 5.14 -14.77
C LYS A 87 1.55 5.51 -13.55
N ILE A 88 1.93 4.95 -12.41
CA ILE A 88 1.25 5.17 -11.12
C ILE A 88 2.31 5.41 -10.05
N LEU A 89 2.08 6.42 -9.22
CA LEU A 89 2.81 6.62 -7.96
C LEU A 89 1.92 6.15 -6.81
N ILE A 90 2.43 5.24 -5.98
CA ILE A 90 1.88 4.92 -4.67
C ILE A 90 2.72 5.65 -3.64
N LEU A 91 2.11 6.65 -2.99
CA LEU A 91 2.75 7.47 -1.98
C LEU A 91 2.17 7.09 -0.61
N ASP A 92 2.99 6.43 0.21
CA ASP A 92 2.62 5.91 1.51
C ASP A 92 3.24 6.78 2.61
N LEU A 93 2.38 7.37 3.44
CA LEU A 93 2.77 8.21 4.59
C LEU A 93 2.30 7.59 5.92
N ASP A 94 1.89 6.33 5.91
CA ASP A 94 1.63 5.60 7.15
C ASP A 94 2.91 5.47 7.98
N VAL A 95 2.76 5.44 9.30
CA VAL A 95 3.89 5.30 10.23
C VAL A 95 4.62 3.96 10.06
N HIS A 96 3.94 2.95 9.55
CA HIS A 96 4.51 1.65 9.18
C HIS A 96 4.93 1.66 7.72
N GLN A 97 6.03 1.00 7.38
CA GLN A 97 6.37 0.81 5.96
C GLN A 97 5.34 -0.05 5.26
N GLY A 98 4.90 0.35 4.07
CA GLY A 98 4.10 -0.48 3.17
C GLY A 98 4.90 -1.63 2.55
N ASN A 99 5.35 -2.58 3.40
CA ASN A 99 6.22 -3.68 2.97
C ASN A 99 5.57 -4.59 1.92
N GLY A 100 4.27 -4.86 2.04
CA GLY A 100 3.53 -5.62 1.02
C GLY A 100 3.49 -4.87 -0.32
N THR A 101 3.26 -3.56 -0.29
CA THR A 101 3.28 -2.71 -1.49
C THR A 101 4.65 -2.71 -2.15
N ALA A 102 5.73 -2.49 -1.38
CA ALA A 102 7.10 -2.52 -1.87
C ALA A 102 7.43 -3.88 -2.54
N ALA A 103 7.13 -4.98 -1.86
CA ALA A 103 7.39 -6.33 -2.38
C ALA A 103 6.59 -6.65 -3.65
N LEU A 104 5.31 -6.22 -3.74
CA LEU A 104 4.46 -6.46 -4.90
C LEU A 104 4.86 -5.62 -6.11
N CYS A 105 5.42 -4.44 -5.89
CA CYS A 105 5.81 -3.52 -6.95
C CYS A 105 7.28 -3.64 -7.37
N THR A 106 8.06 -4.51 -6.73
CA THR A 106 9.45 -4.79 -7.13
C THR A 106 9.52 -5.16 -8.63
N ASN A 107 10.37 -4.47 -9.39
CA ASN A 107 10.55 -4.63 -10.84
C ASN A 107 9.28 -4.31 -11.68
N GLN A 108 8.44 -3.41 -11.20
CA GLN A 108 7.27 -2.92 -11.93
C GLN A 108 7.54 -1.52 -12.49
N ASP A 109 8.07 -1.41 -13.70
CA ASP A 109 8.46 -0.13 -14.32
C ASP A 109 7.34 0.92 -14.36
N ASN A 110 6.09 0.48 -14.27
CA ASN A 110 4.91 1.33 -14.37
C ASN A 110 4.32 1.74 -13.02
N ILE A 111 4.84 1.22 -11.90
CA ILE A 111 4.39 1.55 -10.54
C ILE A 111 5.59 1.99 -9.73
N PHE A 112 5.60 3.25 -9.36
CA PHE A 112 6.63 3.83 -8.49
C PHE A 112 6.14 3.86 -7.06
N THR A 113 6.95 3.42 -6.12
CA THR A 113 6.61 3.31 -4.71
C THR A 113 7.43 4.27 -3.86
N PHE A 114 6.75 5.03 -3.01
CA PHE A 114 7.36 5.89 -2.01
C PHE A 114 6.80 5.53 -0.64
N SER A 115 7.67 5.34 0.35
CA SER A 115 7.26 5.13 1.74
C SER A 115 8.05 6.00 2.70
N MET A 116 7.36 6.82 3.49
CA MET A 116 7.97 7.62 4.55
C MET A 116 7.43 7.15 5.91
N HIS A 117 8.22 6.39 6.65
CA HIS A 117 7.78 5.59 7.80
C HIS A 117 8.75 5.66 8.99
N GLY A 118 8.30 5.23 10.16
CA GLY A 118 9.12 5.14 11.36
C GLY A 118 10.19 4.05 11.22
N LYS A 119 11.45 4.42 11.37
CA LYS A 119 12.62 3.54 11.25
C LYS A 119 12.51 2.31 12.15
N ASN A 120 12.16 2.49 13.40
CA ASN A 120 12.11 1.44 14.41
C ASN A 120 10.72 0.80 14.54
N ASN A 121 9.75 1.21 13.69
CA ASN A 121 8.39 0.73 13.74
C ASN A 121 8.21 -0.55 12.92
N TYR A 122 7.02 -1.17 13.01
CA TYR A 122 6.65 -2.30 12.18
C TYR A 122 6.69 -1.95 10.67
N PRO A 123 7.10 -2.89 9.80
CA PRO A 123 7.67 -4.20 10.08
C PRO A 123 9.12 -4.07 10.57
N LEU A 124 9.58 -5.01 11.42
CA LEU A 124 10.97 -5.00 11.88
C LEU A 124 11.97 -5.25 10.75
N ARG A 125 11.58 -6.10 9.79
CA ARG A 125 12.32 -6.31 8.55
C ARG A 125 11.63 -5.52 7.46
N LYS A 126 12.29 -4.47 7.00
CA LYS A 126 11.80 -3.62 5.91
C LYS A 126 11.99 -4.30 4.55
N GLU A 127 11.08 -4.03 3.63
CA GLU A 127 11.25 -4.26 2.19
C GLU A 127 11.83 -3.00 1.54
N GLN A 128 12.05 -3.02 0.23
CA GLN A 128 12.62 -1.90 -0.50
C GLN A 128 11.59 -1.32 -1.46
N SER A 129 11.20 -0.07 -1.23
CA SER A 129 10.46 0.77 -2.17
C SER A 129 11.42 1.45 -3.16
N ASP A 130 10.92 2.14 -4.18
CA ASP A 130 11.77 2.97 -5.03
C ASP A 130 12.39 4.12 -4.23
N ILE A 131 11.63 4.70 -3.30
CA ILE A 131 12.15 5.65 -2.31
C ILE A 131 11.60 5.29 -0.92
N ASP A 132 12.50 5.06 0.04
CA ASP A 132 12.20 4.89 1.45
C ASP A 132 12.81 6.04 2.28
N ILE A 133 11.99 6.69 3.10
CA ILE A 133 12.45 7.69 4.09
C ILE A 133 12.17 7.17 5.50
N GLU A 134 13.23 6.75 6.17
CA GLU A 134 13.17 6.30 7.54
C GLU A 134 13.20 7.48 8.53
N LEU A 135 12.14 7.61 9.31
CA LEU A 135 11.99 8.67 10.30
C LEU A 135 12.43 8.19 11.68
N GLU A 136 13.20 9.03 12.36
CA GLU A 136 13.61 8.78 13.74
C GLU A 136 12.42 8.91 14.71
N ASP A 137 12.44 8.13 15.79
CA ASP A 137 11.39 8.17 16.81
C ASP A 137 11.29 9.58 17.42
N GLY A 138 10.05 10.04 17.62
CA GLY A 138 9.80 11.36 18.20
C GLY A 138 10.06 12.55 17.27
N ILE A 139 10.20 12.32 15.97
CA ILE A 139 10.29 13.40 14.98
C ILE A 139 9.14 14.41 15.17
N LYS A 140 9.45 15.70 14.99
CA LYS A 140 8.50 16.81 15.14
C LYS A 140 8.05 17.34 13.78
N ASP A 141 6.90 17.99 13.76
CA ASP A 141 6.19 18.44 12.56
C ASP A 141 7.07 19.17 11.56
N ALA A 142 7.86 20.15 11.99
CA ALA A 142 8.71 20.92 11.07
C ALA A 142 9.75 20.04 10.36
N LYS A 143 10.37 19.08 11.09
CA LYS A 143 11.34 18.16 10.52
C LYS A 143 10.65 17.12 9.62
N TYR A 144 9.48 16.62 10.04
CA TYR A 144 8.66 15.72 9.25
C TYR A 144 8.27 16.36 7.91
N LEU A 145 7.69 17.56 7.94
CA LEU A 145 7.27 18.28 6.73
C LEU A 145 8.45 18.64 5.83
N HIS A 146 9.61 18.96 6.41
CA HIS A 146 10.83 19.20 5.62
C HIS A 146 11.28 17.94 4.87
N GLN A 147 11.28 16.77 5.53
CA GLN A 147 11.65 15.51 4.90
C GLN A 147 10.62 15.08 3.85
N LEU A 148 9.33 15.25 4.13
CA LEU A 148 8.27 14.99 3.16
C LEU A 148 8.44 15.85 1.90
N LYS A 149 8.67 17.15 2.07
CA LYS A 149 8.87 18.05 0.93
C LYS A 149 10.03 17.59 0.05
N ARG A 150 11.18 17.28 0.65
CA ARG A 150 12.35 16.76 -0.09
C ARG A 150 12.04 15.44 -0.79
N GLY A 151 11.40 14.51 -0.09
CA GLY A 151 11.02 13.22 -0.68
C GLY A 151 10.08 13.37 -1.88
N ILE A 152 9.12 14.29 -1.81
CA ILE A 152 8.24 14.58 -2.96
C ILE A 152 9.04 15.21 -4.12
N GLU A 153 9.98 16.12 -3.85
CA GLU A 153 10.88 16.68 -4.88
C GLU A 153 11.69 15.56 -5.56
N ASP A 154 12.24 14.62 -4.79
CA ASP A 154 12.97 13.47 -5.32
C ASP A 154 12.08 12.56 -6.18
N VAL A 155 10.85 12.26 -5.72
CA VAL A 155 9.85 11.53 -6.52
C VAL A 155 9.57 12.22 -7.83
N MET A 156 9.31 13.53 -7.82
CA MET A 156 8.98 14.30 -9.04
C MET A 156 10.13 14.35 -10.05
N ASN A 157 11.37 14.20 -9.60
CA ASN A 157 12.54 14.09 -10.46
C ASN A 157 12.70 12.69 -11.09
N CYS A 158 12.26 11.64 -10.39
CA CYS A 158 12.39 10.25 -10.84
C CYS A 158 11.15 9.74 -11.58
N PHE A 159 9.97 10.18 -11.16
CA PHE A 159 8.68 9.78 -11.73
C PHE A 159 8.30 10.67 -12.91
N GLN A 160 8.93 10.40 -14.07
CA GLN A 160 8.64 11.08 -15.35
C GLN A 160 7.92 10.18 -16.33
#